data_04932e51eb12bf5df86e25f4e29d4bed
#
_entry.id   04932e51eb12bf5df86e25f4e29d4bed
#
_cell.length_a   1.000
_cell.length_b   1.000
_cell.length_c   1.000
_cell.angle_alpha   90.00
_cell.angle_beta   90.00
_cell.angle_gamma   90.00
#
_symmetry.space_group_name_H-M   'P 1'
#
loop_
_entity.id
_entity.type
_entity.pdbx_description
1 polymer ?
#
loop_
_entity_poly.entity_id
_entity_poly.type
_entity_poly.pdbx_seq_one_letter_code
_entity_poly.pdbx_strand_id
1 'polypeptide(L)'
;MTSLIQRKFGEATAEYAASAVHARGASLARLVELVDPKPSWRVLDVATGTGHTALAFAPRVARVTASDVTDAMLVEAKKLAKARGLVNFRTARARAEDLPFPDMSFDLVTCRLAAHHFENTGAFAEEAFRVLMPNGVFALVDNVSPNSRDWPAVYNDFEKLRDPSHGRCLALSEWAALLEDAGFAVEHSEHMDQDIEFDPWVQRMRYAGSTIARLKALLGEEPLASLLKPRETFTLQEAIIIARKPS
;
A
#
# COMPACT_ATOMS: atom_id res chain seq x y z
N MET A 1 14.67 -6.42 18.15
CA MET A 1 15.49 -5.62 17.21
C MET A 1 14.55 -4.84 16.31
N THR A 2 14.85 -3.58 15.98
CA THR A 2 14.05 -2.79 15.03
C THR A 2 14.29 -3.31 13.62
N SER A 3 13.23 -3.66 12.88
CA SER A 3 13.35 -4.16 11.50
C SER A 3 13.92 -3.09 10.55
N LEU A 4 14.43 -3.52 9.37
CA LEU A 4 14.88 -2.60 8.32
C LEU A 4 13.78 -1.60 7.94
N ILE A 5 12.55 -2.09 7.82
CA ILE A 5 11.33 -1.33 7.54
C ILE A 5 11.14 -0.21 8.58
N GLN A 6 11.13 -0.57 9.87
CA GLN A 6 10.93 0.41 10.96
C GLN A 6 11.98 1.51 10.99
N ARG A 7 13.26 1.18 10.75
CA ARG A 7 14.33 2.18 10.71
C ARG A 7 14.15 3.14 9.55
N LYS A 8 13.99 2.60 8.34
CA LYS A 8 13.89 3.37 7.10
C LYS A 8 12.69 4.30 7.09
N PHE A 9 11.51 3.76 7.38
CA PHE A 9 10.28 4.57 7.39
C PHE A 9 10.20 5.51 8.58
N GLY A 10 10.83 5.17 9.72
CA GLY A 10 10.95 6.08 10.85
C GLY A 10 11.76 7.34 10.53
N GLU A 11 12.87 7.20 9.79
CA GLU A 11 13.71 8.33 9.36
C GLU A 11 13.04 9.20 8.27
N ALA A 12 12.20 8.61 7.43
CA ALA A 12 11.53 9.29 6.32
C ALA A 12 10.12 9.81 6.65
N THR A 13 9.67 9.72 7.91
CA THR A 13 8.29 10.03 8.33
C THR A 13 7.82 11.43 7.86
N ALA A 14 8.66 12.46 7.98
CA ALA A 14 8.30 13.83 7.58
C ALA A 14 8.13 13.96 6.06
N GLU A 15 8.94 13.25 5.28
CA GLU A 15 8.87 13.24 3.81
C GLU A 15 7.59 12.55 3.33
N TYR A 16 7.21 11.43 3.97
CA TYR A 16 5.95 10.74 3.69
C TYR A 16 4.72 11.58 4.08
N ALA A 17 4.75 12.30 5.19
CA ALA A 17 3.67 13.19 5.60
C ALA A 17 3.43 14.32 4.60
N ALA A 18 4.49 14.85 4.00
CA ALA A 18 4.44 15.92 2.99
C ALA A 18 4.23 15.41 1.56
N SER A 19 4.28 14.10 1.32
CA SER A 19 4.22 13.53 -0.02
C SER A 19 2.85 13.74 -0.67
N ALA A 20 2.82 14.51 -1.77
CA ALA A 20 1.60 14.76 -2.53
C ALA A 20 1.01 13.47 -3.14
N VAL A 21 1.86 12.52 -3.56
CA VAL A 21 1.45 11.21 -4.12
C VAL A 21 0.69 10.40 -3.08
N HIS A 22 1.18 10.34 -1.84
CA HIS A 22 0.51 9.61 -0.77
C HIS A 22 -0.73 10.34 -0.26
N ALA A 23 -0.68 11.68 -0.19
CA ALA A 23 -1.76 12.49 0.37
C ALA A 23 -2.92 12.76 -0.61
N ARG A 24 -2.65 12.82 -1.92
CA ARG A 24 -3.61 13.27 -2.94
C ARG A 24 -3.53 12.47 -4.25
N GLY A 25 -2.89 11.31 -4.25
CA GLY A 25 -2.80 10.45 -5.44
C GLY A 25 -4.18 10.07 -5.98
N ALA A 26 -4.30 9.93 -7.30
CA ALA A 26 -5.55 9.57 -7.97
C ALA A 26 -6.13 8.26 -7.44
N SER A 27 -5.27 7.29 -7.12
CA SER A 27 -5.68 5.99 -6.56
C SER A 27 -6.36 6.10 -5.19
N LEU A 28 -6.01 7.10 -4.35
CA LEU A 28 -6.69 7.30 -3.07
C LEU A 28 -8.14 7.78 -3.27
N ALA A 29 -8.35 8.76 -4.15
CA ALA A 29 -9.69 9.27 -4.45
C ALA A 29 -10.55 8.16 -5.08
N ARG A 30 -9.97 7.42 -6.02
CA ARG A 30 -10.64 6.31 -6.70
C ARG A 30 -10.99 5.15 -5.74
N LEU A 31 -10.08 4.83 -4.82
CA LEU A 31 -10.34 3.82 -3.78
C LEU A 31 -11.55 4.19 -2.92
N VAL A 32 -11.63 5.45 -2.47
CA VAL A 32 -12.75 5.94 -1.65
C VAL A 32 -14.07 5.92 -2.43
N GLU A 33 -14.03 6.24 -3.71
CA GLU A 33 -15.19 6.18 -4.61
C GLU A 33 -15.69 4.75 -4.79
N LEU A 34 -14.81 3.80 -5.11
CA LEU A 34 -15.15 2.39 -5.33
C LEU A 34 -15.69 1.71 -4.07
N VAL A 35 -15.13 2.04 -2.92
CA VAL A 35 -15.57 1.47 -1.63
C VAL A 35 -16.94 1.99 -1.22
N ASP A 36 -17.30 3.24 -1.55
CA ASP A 36 -18.53 3.92 -1.14
C ASP A 36 -18.87 3.68 0.35
N PRO A 37 -18.05 4.19 1.29
CA PRO A 37 -18.11 3.82 2.70
C PRO A 37 -19.39 4.31 3.37
N LYS A 38 -19.93 3.51 4.30
CA LYS A 38 -21.17 3.86 5.04
C LYS A 38 -20.83 4.54 6.37
N PRO A 39 -21.65 5.52 6.83
CA PRO A 39 -21.42 6.24 8.09
C PRO A 39 -21.34 5.36 9.34
N SER A 40 -21.93 4.16 9.31
CA SER A 40 -21.88 3.20 10.43
C SER A 40 -20.60 2.37 10.49
N TRP A 41 -19.76 2.38 9.45
CA TRP A 41 -18.65 1.46 9.32
C TRP A 41 -17.49 1.73 10.29
N ARG A 42 -16.87 0.64 10.69
CA ARG A 42 -15.60 0.59 11.41
C ARG A 42 -14.53 0.17 10.41
N VAL A 43 -13.52 1.02 10.23
CA VAL A 43 -12.47 0.85 9.24
C VAL A 43 -11.15 0.53 9.93
N LEU A 44 -10.41 -0.45 9.40
CA LEU A 44 -9.01 -0.70 9.71
C LEU A 44 -8.16 -0.34 8.48
N ASP A 45 -7.19 0.55 8.65
CA ASP A 45 -6.18 0.86 7.64
C ASP A 45 -4.86 0.21 8.06
N VAL A 46 -4.44 -0.83 7.33
CA VAL A 46 -3.25 -1.65 7.63
C VAL A 46 -2.03 -1.03 6.96
N ALA A 47 -0.91 -0.97 7.70
CA ALA A 47 0.31 -0.29 7.29
C ALA A 47 0.04 1.16 6.82
N THR A 48 -0.68 1.88 7.66
CA THR A 48 -1.25 3.21 7.38
C THR A 48 -0.20 4.29 7.08
N GLY A 49 1.08 4.06 7.48
CA GLY A 49 2.12 5.08 7.41
C GLY A 49 1.69 6.34 8.17
N THR A 50 1.78 7.48 7.54
CA THR A 50 1.34 8.77 8.11
C THR A 50 -0.18 8.99 8.07
N GLY A 51 -0.95 7.95 7.71
CA GLY A 51 -2.41 7.93 7.88
C GLY A 51 -3.22 8.47 6.71
N HIS A 52 -2.66 8.73 5.56
CA HIS A 52 -3.39 9.40 4.46
C HIS A 52 -4.67 8.67 4.03
N THR A 53 -4.64 7.34 3.93
CA THR A 53 -5.82 6.52 3.60
C THR A 53 -6.84 6.58 4.75
N ALA A 54 -6.41 6.31 5.97
CA ALA A 54 -7.25 6.42 7.16
C ALA A 54 -7.93 7.80 7.31
N LEU A 55 -7.17 8.88 7.03
CA LEU A 55 -7.66 10.26 7.07
C LEU A 55 -8.69 10.58 5.98
N ALA A 56 -8.63 9.90 4.82
CA ALA A 56 -9.60 10.06 3.75
C ALA A 56 -10.95 9.38 4.08
N PHE A 57 -10.92 8.25 4.79
CA PHE A 57 -12.12 7.54 5.22
C PHE A 57 -12.76 8.15 6.49
N ALA A 58 -11.97 8.69 7.41
CA ALA A 58 -12.45 9.15 8.73
C ALA A 58 -13.66 10.10 8.70
N PRO A 59 -13.79 11.07 7.78
CA PRO A 59 -14.97 11.93 7.71
C PRO A 59 -16.27 11.24 7.26
N ARG A 60 -16.18 9.98 6.78
CA ARG A 60 -17.27 9.27 6.10
C ARG A 60 -17.79 8.07 6.89
N VAL A 61 -17.15 7.73 8.03
CA VAL A 61 -17.39 6.47 8.74
C VAL A 61 -17.50 6.68 10.26
N ALA A 62 -18.04 5.70 10.97
CA ALA A 62 -18.16 5.78 12.43
C ALA A 62 -16.82 5.81 13.15
N ARG A 63 -15.85 5.04 12.70
CA ARG A 63 -14.52 4.93 13.33
C ARG A 63 -13.46 4.46 12.36
N VAL A 64 -12.25 5.00 12.49
CA VAL A 64 -11.06 4.52 11.80
C VAL A 64 -10.01 4.10 12.82
N THR A 65 -9.43 2.91 12.62
CA THR A 65 -8.22 2.43 13.28
C THR A 65 -7.10 2.41 12.25
N ALA A 66 -6.11 3.24 12.43
CA ALA A 66 -4.89 3.32 11.61
C ALA A 66 -3.80 2.47 12.26
N SER A 67 -3.36 1.41 11.61
CA SER A 67 -2.36 0.49 12.17
C SER A 67 -1.05 0.52 11.38
N ASP A 68 0.06 0.46 12.09
CA ASP A 68 1.41 0.39 11.51
C ASP A 68 2.38 -0.28 12.50
N VAL A 69 3.47 -0.85 11.99
CA VAL A 69 4.53 -1.43 12.80
C VAL A 69 5.49 -0.35 13.34
N THR A 70 5.46 0.86 12.76
CA THR A 70 6.39 1.97 13.02
C THR A 70 5.74 3.03 13.89
N ASP A 71 6.17 3.16 15.15
CA ASP A 71 5.57 4.10 16.10
C ASP A 71 5.64 5.56 15.63
N ALA A 72 6.74 5.97 14.98
CA ALA A 72 6.88 7.33 14.44
C ALA A 72 5.80 7.67 13.40
N MET A 73 5.41 6.71 12.55
CA MET A 73 4.30 6.84 11.60
C MET A 73 2.97 7.06 12.31
N LEU A 74 2.69 6.28 13.35
CA LEU A 74 1.46 6.39 14.13
C LEU A 74 1.35 7.72 14.88
N VAL A 75 2.48 8.24 15.39
CA VAL A 75 2.54 9.56 16.02
C VAL A 75 2.17 10.65 15.02
N GLU A 76 2.72 10.61 13.82
CA GLU A 76 2.42 11.61 12.78
C GLU A 76 0.98 11.47 12.27
N ALA A 77 0.49 10.26 12.04
CA ALA A 77 -0.91 10.01 11.66
C ALA A 77 -1.89 10.61 12.69
N LYS A 78 -1.62 10.40 13.97
CA LYS A 78 -2.43 10.97 15.07
C LYS A 78 -2.39 12.50 15.09
N LYS A 79 -1.21 13.08 14.85
CA LYS A 79 -1.03 14.54 14.76
C LYS A 79 -1.83 15.13 13.60
N LEU A 80 -1.76 14.51 12.42
CA LEU A 80 -2.52 14.93 11.23
C LEU A 80 -4.04 14.80 11.44
N ALA A 81 -4.49 13.72 12.09
CA ALA A 81 -5.90 13.54 12.43
C ALA A 81 -6.40 14.62 13.38
N LYS A 82 -5.61 14.94 14.42
CA LYS A 82 -5.90 16.03 15.38
C LYS A 82 -5.97 17.38 14.68
N ALA A 83 -5.03 17.68 13.78
CA ALA A 83 -5.01 18.92 13.02
C ALA A 83 -6.23 19.10 12.11
N ARG A 84 -6.87 17.98 11.69
CA ARG A 84 -8.13 17.97 10.92
C ARG A 84 -9.39 17.90 11.78
N GLY A 85 -9.28 17.91 13.11
CA GLY A 85 -10.41 17.84 14.04
C GLY A 85 -11.12 16.48 14.06
N LEU A 86 -10.47 15.40 13.61
CA LEU A 86 -11.06 14.06 13.55
C LEU A 86 -11.07 13.41 14.95
N VAL A 87 -12.25 13.19 15.51
CA VAL A 87 -12.43 12.61 16.85
C VAL A 87 -12.62 11.09 16.82
N ASN A 88 -12.94 10.54 15.65
CA ASN A 88 -13.20 9.11 15.44
C ASN A 88 -11.97 8.33 14.93
N PHE A 89 -10.77 8.93 14.99
CA PHE A 89 -9.51 8.36 14.55
C PHE A 89 -8.71 7.78 15.71
N ARG A 90 -8.25 6.53 15.58
CA ARG A 90 -7.39 5.85 16.56
C ARG A 90 -6.18 5.26 15.86
N THR A 91 -5.10 5.06 16.61
CA THR A 91 -3.90 4.39 16.13
C THR A 91 -3.65 3.12 16.92
N ALA A 92 -3.11 2.09 16.26
CA ALA A 92 -2.71 0.83 16.89
C ALA A 92 -1.40 0.35 16.29
N ARG A 93 -0.48 -0.15 17.13
CA ARG A 93 0.71 -0.81 16.64
C ARG A 93 0.35 -2.24 16.25
N ALA A 94 0.60 -2.63 15.00
CA ALA A 94 0.31 -3.97 14.49
C ALA A 94 1.24 -4.35 13.34
N ARG A 95 1.52 -5.64 13.21
CA ARG A 95 2.03 -6.23 11.97
C ARG A 95 0.84 -6.59 11.09
N ALA A 96 1.03 -6.51 9.79
CA ALA A 96 -0.04 -6.88 8.84
C ALA A 96 -0.40 -8.37 8.92
N GLU A 97 0.61 -9.20 9.18
CA GLU A 97 0.50 -10.66 9.26
C GLU A 97 0.07 -11.20 10.63
N ASP A 98 -0.16 -10.29 11.62
CA ASP A 98 -0.60 -10.64 12.99
C ASP A 98 -1.33 -9.45 13.59
N LEU A 99 -2.60 -9.31 13.27
CA LEU A 99 -3.43 -8.17 13.65
C LEU A 99 -4.02 -8.39 15.07
N PRO A 100 -3.70 -7.52 16.05
CA PRO A 100 -4.13 -7.66 17.44
C PRO A 100 -5.61 -7.23 17.63
N PHE A 101 -6.47 -7.65 16.72
CA PHE A 101 -7.90 -7.34 16.75
C PHE A 101 -8.72 -8.63 16.77
N PRO A 102 -9.88 -8.64 17.45
CA PRO A 102 -10.77 -9.78 17.40
C PRO A 102 -11.30 -10.06 15.99
N ASP A 103 -11.74 -11.28 15.76
CA ASP A 103 -12.45 -11.66 14.56
C ASP A 103 -13.69 -10.77 14.36
N MET A 104 -14.07 -10.54 13.11
CA MET A 104 -15.30 -9.82 12.76
C MET A 104 -15.44 -8.46 13.45
N SER A 105 -14.37 -7.67 13.47
CA SER A 105 -14.30 -6.37 14.17
C SER A 105 -14.50 -5.16 13.25
N PHE A 106 -14.31 -5.34 11.93
CA PHE A 106 -14.30 -4.25 10.96
C PHE A 106 -15.24 -4.52 9.78
N ASP A 107 -15.82 -3.44 9.27
CA ASP A 107 -16.66 -3.47 8.08
C ASP A 107 -15.84 -3.27 6.81
N LEU A 108 -14.68 -2.59 6.94
CA LEU A 108 -13.73 -2.33 5.88
C LEU A 108 -12.29 -2.49 6.39
N VAL A 109 -11.47 -3.21 5.63
CA VAL A 109 -10.00 -3.24 5.79
C VAL A 109 -9.39 -2.62 4.54
N THR A 110 -8.50 -1.63 4.72
CA THR A 110 -7.75 -0.99 3.65
C THR A 110 -6.26 -1.23 3.83
N CYS A 111 -5.53 -1.34 2.73
CA CYS A 111 -4.08 -1.28 2.67
C CYS A 111 -3.67 -0.56 1.39
N ARG A 112 -2.78 0.45 1.50
CA ARG A 112 -2.38 1.22 0.32
C ARG A 112 -0.89 1.47 0.25
N LEU A 113 -0.26 1.02 -0.85
CA LEU A 113 1.16 1.19 -1.18
C LEU A 113 2.10 0.67 -0.08
N ALA A 114 1.78 -0.53 0.43
CA ALA A 114 2.52 -1.13 1.55
C ALA A 114 2.69 -2.65 1.46
N ALA A 115 1.77 -3.37 0.83
CA ALA A 115 1.77 -4.83 0.86
C ALA A 115 3.00 -5.44 0.16
N HIS A 116 3.60 -4.73 -0.80
CA HIS A 116 4.85 -5.14 -1.42
C HIS A 116 6.07 -5.14 -0.46
N HIS A 117 5.93 -4.64 0.77
CA HIS A 117 6.92 -4.72 1.83
C HIS A 117 6.69 -5.89 2.81
N PHE A 118 5.53 -6.56 2.75
CA PHE A 118 5.20 -7.60 3.71
C PHE A 118 6.04 -8.86 3.52
N GLU A 119 6.37 -9.50 4.63
CA GLU A 119 7.12 -10.77 4.61
C GLU A 119 6.25 -11.91 4.10
N ASN A 120 4.95 -11.87 4.40
CA ASN A 120 3.97 -12.88 4.01
C ASN A 120 2.61 -12.24 3.65
N THR A 121 2.40 -11.98 2.36
CA THR A 121 1.14 -11.41 1.86
C THR A 121 -0.06 -12.35 2.02
N GLY A 122 0.17 -13.68 2.04
CA GLY A 122 -0.89 -14.66 2.32
C GLY A 122 -1.40 -14.54 3.75
N ALA A 123 -0.50 -14.52 4.73
CA ALA A 123 -0.88 -14.31 6.13
C ALA A 123 -1.60 -12.96 6.35
N PHE A 124 -1.17 -11.92 5.62
CA PHE A 124 -1.90 -10.63 5.64
C PHE A 124 -3.34 -10.76 5.12
N ALA A 125 -3.55 -11.48 4.02
CA ALA A 125 -4.89 -11.68 3.46
C ALA A 125 -5.78 -12.50 4.42
N GLU A 126 -5.23 -13.55 5.04
CA GLU A 126 -5.92 -14.36 6.07
C GLU A 126 -6.32 -13.51 7.29
N GLU A 127 -5.41 -12.67 7.79
CA GLU A 127 -5.69 -11.76 8.91
C GLU A 127 -6.75 -10.70 8.55
N ALA A 128 -6.65 -10.11 7.36
CA ALA A 128 -7.66 -9.19 6.85
C ALA A 128 -9.04 -9.88 6.74
N PHE A 129 -9.06 -11.11 6.24
CA PHE A 129 -10.30 -11.91 6.19
C PHE A 129 -10.85 -12.20 7.59
N ARG A 130 -9.98 -12.60 8.52
CA ARG A 130 -10.39 -12.93 9.90
C ARG A 130 -11.05 -11.75 10.61
N VAL A 131 -10.44 -10.56 10.53
CA VAL A 131 -10.92 -9.37 11.25
C VAL A 131 -12.12 -8.70 10.58
N LEU A 132 -12.42 -9.01 9.32
CA LEU A 132 -13.59 -8.49 8.62
C LEU A 132 -14.88 -9.17 9.08
N MET A 133 -15.95 -8.37 9.21
CA MET A 133 -17.32 -8.85 9.35
C MET A 133 -17.76 -9.67 8.12
N PRO A 134 -18.72 -10.59 8.22
CA PRO A 134 -19.42 -11.12 7.05
C PRO A 134 -19.94 -9.97 6.17
N ASN A 135 -19.82 -10.09 4.87
CA ASN A 135 -20.06 -9.03 3.88
C ASN A 135 -19.14 -7.79 4.00
N GLY A 136 -18.11 -7.85 4.84
CA GLY A 136 -17.11 -6.78 4.96
C GLY A 136 -16.25 -6.66 3.69
N VAL A 137 -15.73 -5.47 3.47
CA VAL A 137 -14.96 -5.11 2.27
C VAL A 137 -13.46 -5.11 2.58
N PHE A 138 -12.68 -5.73 1.70
CA PHE A 138 -11.24 -5.58 1.61
C PHE A 138 -10.91 -4.68 0.41
N ALA A 139 -10.10 -3.64 0.63
CA ALA A 139 -9.77 -2.67 -0.40
C ALA A 139 -8.25 -2.42 -0.42
N LEU A 140 -7.60 -2.88 -1.48
CA LEU A 140 -6.15 -2.81 -1.67
C LEU A 140 -5.81 -1.84 -2.79
N VAL A 141 -4.79 -1.04 -2.58
CA VAL A 141 -4.03 -0.37 -3.64
C VAL A 141 -2.57 -0.71 -3.45
N ASP A 142 -1.93 -1.27 -4.46
CA ASP A 142 -0.49 -1.50 -4.39
C ASP A 142 0.18 -1.45 -5.75
N ASN A 143 1.51 -1.31 -5.73
CA ASN A 143 2.31 -1.53 -6.91
C ASN A 143 2.21 -3.00 -7.32
N VAL A 144 2.02 -3.24 -8.61
CA VAL A 144 1.91 -4.58 -9.17
C VAL A 144 2.99 -4.82 -10.21
N SER A 145 3.45 -6.05 -10.30
CA SER A 145 4.33 -6.45 -11.40
C SER A 145 3.50 -6.74 -12.66
N PRO A 146 4.07 -6.55 -13.85
CA PRO A 146 3.42 -6.95 -15.08
C PRO A 146 3.02 -8.43 -15.09
N ASN A 147 1.89 -8.72 -15.74
CA ASN A 147 1.27 -10.04 -15.79
C ASN A 147 1.91 -10.89 -16.88
N SER A 148 3.15 -11.36 -16.70
CA SER A 148 3.86 -12.21 -17.67
C SER A 148 4.79 -13.21 -16.95
N ARG A 149 5.30 -14.21 -17.68
CA ARG A 149 6.07 -15.30 -17.09
C ARG A 149 7.41 -14.85 -16.49
N ASP A 150 8.12 -13.94 -17.13
CA ASP A 150 9.51 -13.59 -16.79
C ASP A 150 9.63 -12.21 -16.11
N TRP A 151 8.63 -11.37 -16.24
CA TRP A 151 8.61 -10.01 -15.73
C TRP A 151 8.67 -9.87 -14.21
N PRO A 152 7.90 -10.68 -13.42
CA PRO A 152 7.83 -10.44 -11.98
C PRO A 152 9.18 -10.50 -11.28
N ALA A 153 10.07 -11.42 -11.70
CA ALA A 153 11.40 -11.53 -11.12
C ALA A 153 12.26 -10.29 -11.42
N VAL A 154 12.36 -9.90 -12.69
CA VAL A 154 13.17 -8.75 -13.13
C VAL A 154 12.65 -7.45 -12.51
N TYR A 155 11.33 -7.25 -12.49
CA TYR A 155 10.71 -6.07 -11.90
C TYR A 155 10.98 -5.98 -10.38
N ASN A 156 10.81 -7.09 -9.66
CA ASN A 156 11.07 -7.13 -8.22
C ASN A 156 12.55 -6.95 -7.87
N ASP A 157 13.47 -7.46 -8.68
CA ASP A 157 14.91 -7.25 -8.51
C ASP A 157 15.28 -5.77 -8.73
N PHE A 158 14.68 -5.13 -9.74
CA PHE A 158 14.83 -3.69 -10.01
C PHE A 158 14.30 -2.85 -8.83
N GLU A 159 13.08 -3.12 -8.35
CA GLU A 159 12.49 -2.43 -7.20
C GLU A 159 13.30 -2.66 -5.92
N LYS A 160 13.80 -3.87 -5.70
CA LYS A 160 14.63 -4.20 -4.54
C LYS A 160 15.99 -3.50 -4.56
N LEU A 161 16.57 -3.30 -5.75
CA LEU A 161 17.79 -2.49 -5.90
C LEU A 161 17.54 -1.03 -5.52
N ARG A 162 16.37 -0.49 -5.87
CA ARG A 162 15.92 0.84 -5.47
C ARG A 162 15.54 0.91 -4.00
N ASP A 163 14.85 -0.10 -3.50
CA ASP A 163 14.36 -0.14 -2.13
C ASP A 163 14.70 -1.47 -1.45
N PRO A 164 15.78 -1.53 -0.64
CA PRO A 164 16.14 -2.75 0.07
C PRO A 164 15.07 -3.30 1.00
N SER A 165 14.07 -2.50 1.38
CA SER A 165 12.90 -2.95 2.16
C SER A 165 11.81 -3.57 1.30
N HIS A 166 11.94 -3.50 -0.04
CA HIS A 166 11.02 -4.13 -0.97
C HIS A 166 11.03 -5.66 -0.77
N GLY A 167 9.87 -6.22 -0.55
CA GLY A 167 9.65 -7.68 -0.54
C GLY A 167 9.32 -8.18 -1.94
N ARG A 168 8.07 -8.04 -2.34
CA ARG A 168 7.58 -8.46 -3.65
C ARG A 168 6.32 -7.71 -4.09
N CYS A 169 6.33 -7.13 -5.28
CA CYS A 169 5.11 -6.78 -6.01
C CYS A 169 4.53 -8.05 -6.63
N LEU A 170 3.30 -8.39 -6.29
CA LEU A 170 2.54 -9.45 -6.94
C LEU A 170 1.93 -8.92 -8.24
N ALA A 171 1.75 -9.78 -9.23
CA ALA A 171 0.92 -9.46 -10.37
C ALA A 171 -0.56 -9.41 -9.96
N LEU A 172 -1.40 -8.71 -10.75
CA LEU A 172 -2.83 -8.60 -10.43
C LEU A 172 -3.51 -9.99 -10.36
N SER A 173 -3.12 -10.93 -11.23
CA SER A 173 -3.61 -12.32 -11.19
C SER A 173 -3.15 -13.09 -9.96
N GLU A 174 -1.94 -12.82 -9.45
CA GLU A 174 -1.45 -13.44 -8.20
C GLU A 174 -2.22 -12.90 -6.99
N TRP A 175 -2.52 -11.60 -6.97
CA TRP A 175 -3.38 -11.01 -5.93
C TRP A 175 -4.79 -11.61 -5.94
N ALA A 176 -5.40 -11.78 -7.13
CA ALA A 176 -6.73 -12.39 -7.24
C ALA A 176 -6.72 -13.82 -6.68
N ALA A 177 -5.79 -14.66 -7.09
CA ALA A 177 -5.66 -16.02 -6.59
C ALA A 177 -5.43 -16.06 -5.06
N LEU A 178 -4.51 -15.22 -4.55
CA LEU A 178 -4.20 -15.15 -3.12
C LEU A 178 -5.41 -14.73 -2.29
N LEU A 179 -6.21 -13.79 -2.76
CA LEU A 179 -7.43 -13.34 -2.08
C LEU A 179 -8.52 -14.40 -2.12
N GLU A 180 -8.69 -15.10 -3.25
CA GLU A 180 -9.62 -16.21 -3.38
C GLU A 180 -9.23 -17.39 -2.46
N ASP A 181 -7.95 -17.72 -2.39
CA ASP A 181 -7.43 -18.75 -1.46
C ASP A 181 -7.67 -18.38 0.02
N ALA A 182 -7.62 -17.09 0.37
CA ALA A 182 -7.98 -16.60 1.70
C ALA A 182 -9.51 -16.57 1.97
N GLY A 183 -10.34 -16.87 0.97
CA GLY A 183 -11.79 -16.95 1.06
C GLY A 183 -12.56 -15.70 0.60
N PHE A 184 -11.89 -14.70 0.05
CA PHE A 184 -12.54 -13.51 -0.51
C PHE A 184 -13.18 -13.79 -1.88
N ALA A 185 -14.25 -13.04 -2.18
CA ALA A 185 -14.75 -12.87 -3.54
C ALA A 185 -14.19 -11.55 -4.10
N VAL A 186 -13.37 -11.60 -5.14
CA VAL A 186 -12.87 -10.40 -5.83
C VAL A 186 -14.00 -9.81 -6.67
N GLU A 187 -14.45 -8.60 -6.32
CA GLU A 187 -15.57 -7.92 -6.99
C GLU A 187 -15.12 -6.92 -8.05
N HIS A 188 -13.93 -6.32 -7.86
CA HIS A 188 -13.39 -5.33 -8.79
C HIS A 188 -11.87 -5.35 -8.78
N SER A 189 -11.27 -5.16 -9.95
CA SER A 189 -9.85 -4.88 -10.07
C SER A 189 -9.60 -3.98 -11.28
N GLU A 190 -8.74 -2.98 -11.11
CA GLU A 190 -8.33 -2.07 -12.19
C GLU A 190 -6.88 -1.65 -12.04
N HIS A 191 -6.20 -1.39 -13.16
CA HIS A 191 -4.89 -0.76 -13.17
C HIS A 191 -5.02 0.76 -13.04
N MET A 192 -4.10 1.33 -12.26
CA MET A 192 -3.94 2.78 -12.04
C MET A 192 -2.49 3.16 -12.34
N ASP A 193 -2.09 3.02 -13.58
CA ASP A 193 -0.72 3.28 -14.00
C ASP A 193 -0.33 4.75 -13.80
N GLN A 194 0.88 4.98 -13.31
CA GLN A 194 1.42 6.31 -13.08
C GLN A 194 2.72 6.50 -13.85
N ASP A 195 2.79 7.56 -14.65
CA ASP A 195 4.05 7.98 -15.25
C ASP A 195 4.86 8.79 -14.22
N ILE A 196 6.06 8.32 -13.91
CA ILE A 196 6.92 8.87 -12.87
C ILE A 196 8.23 9.35 -13.51
N GLU A 197 8.67 10.53 -13.13
CA GLU A 197 10.01 11.00 -13.48
C GLU A 197 11.07 10.18 -12.71
N PHE A 198 12.02 9.63 -13.45
CA PHE A 198 13.02 8.71 -12.91
C PHE A 198 13.89 9.38 -11.82
N ASP A 199 14.46 10.55 -12.11
CA ASP A 199 15.40 11.20 -11.19
C ASP A 199 14.77 11.56 -9.84
N PRO A 200 13.60 12.24 -9.75
CA PRO A 200 12.95 12.49 -8.47
C PRO A 200 12.56 11.21 -7.72
N TRP A 201 12.19 10.16 -8.46
CA TRP A 201 11.80 8.88 -7.86
C TRP A 201 12.97 8.16 -7.19
N VAL A 202 14.15 8.15 -7.84
CA VAL A 202 15.38 7.53 -7.33
C VAL A 202 15.99 8.35 -6.20
N GLN A 203 16.00 9.69 -6.32
CA GLN A 203 16.62 10.59 -5.34
C GLN A 203 15.97 10.53 -3.96
N ARG A 204 14.68 10.16 -3.87
CA ARG A 204 14.00 9.94 -2.57
C ARG A 204 14.73 8.94 -1.68
N MET A 205 15.52 8.04 -2.26
CA MET A 205 16.22 6.99 -1.53
C MET A 205 17.65 7.39 -1.09
N ARG A 206 18.12 8.58 -1.46
CA ARG A 206 19.45 9.14 -1.12
C ARG A 206 20.63 8.22 -1.46
N TYR A 207 20.56 7.51 -2.58
CA TYR A 207 21.61 6.57 -3.01
C TYR A 207 22.86 7.24 -3.57
N ALA A 208 23.97 6.48 -3.52
CA ALA A 208 25.19 6.83 -4.25
C ALA A 208 24.95 6.82 -5.78
N GLY A 209 25.68 7.67 -6.51
CA GLY A 209 25.53 7.79 -7.96
C GLY A 209 25.70 6.49 -8.74
N SER A 210 26.49 5.52 -8.22
CA SER A 210 26.67 4.20 -8.83
C SER A 210 25.39 3.36 -8.84
N THR A 211 24.57 3.41 -7.77
CA THR A 211 23.28 2.72 -7.72
C THR A 211 22.29 3.35 -8.68
N ILE A 212 22.27 4.68 -8.76
CA ILE A 212 21.41 5.43 -9.70
C ILE A 212 21.75 5.06 -11.14
N ALA A 213 23.05 5.05 -11.49
CA ALA A 213 23.52 4.67 -12.82
C ALA A 213 23.12 3.23 -13.18
N ARG A 214 23.21 2.30 -12.23
CA ARG A 214 22.80 0.92 -12.44
C ARG A 214 21.30 0.78 -12.67
N LEU A 215 20.47 1.48 -11.88
CA LEU A 215 19.01 1.51 -12.05
C LEU A 215 18.63 2.07 -13.43
N LYS A 216 19.28 3.15 -13.85
CA LYS A 216 19.05 3.75 -15.17
C LYS A 216 19.45 2.80 -16.32
N ALA A 217 20.56 2.08 -16.17
CA ALA A 217 21.00 1.07 -17.14
C ALA A 217 19.98 -0.08 -17.24
N LEU A 218 19.56 -0.64 -16.11
CA LEU A 218 18.55 -1.72 -16.07
C LEU A 218 17.22 -1.30 -16.69
N LEU A 219 16.77 -0.06 -16.44
CA LEU A 219 15.54 0.47 -17.02
C LEU A 219 15.66 0.63 -18.56
N GLY A 220 16.88 0.71 -19.11
CA GLY A 220 17.15 0.71 -20.54
C GLY A 220 17.19 -0.70 -21.19
N GLU A 221 17.13 -1.77 -20.41
CA GLU A 221 17.18 -3.15 -20.88
C GLU A 221 15.80 -3.82 -20.87
N GLU A 222 15.55 -4.68 -21.86
CA GLU A 222 14.31 -5.48 -21.87
C GLU A 222 14.31 -6.50 -20.69
N PRO A 223 13.16 -6.73 -20.07
CA PRO A 223 11.83 -6.22 -20.39
C PRO A 223 11.53 -4.81 -19.83
N LEU A 224 12.32 -4.25 -18.92
CA LEU A 224 12.06 -2.98 -18.25
C LEU A 224 11.98 -1.78 -19.19
N ALA A 225 12.69 -1.85 -20.35
CA ALA A 225 12.69 -0.79 -21.35
C ALA A 225 11.28 -0.48 -21.90
N SER A 226 10.37 -1.45 -21.89
CA SER A 226 8.98 -1.24 -22.29
C SER A 226 8.18 -0.34 -21.36
N LEU A 227 8.66 -0.11 -20.13
CA LEU A 227 8.07 0.86 -19.19
C LEU A 227 8.53 2.29 -19.46
N LEU A 228 9.65 2.48 -20.21
CA LEU A 228 10.19 3.79 -20.50
C LEU A 228 9.25 4.61 -21.39
N LYS A 229 9.15 5.88 -21.06
CA LYS A 229 8.40 6.91 -21.79
C LYS A 229 9.33 8.09 -22.15
N PRO A 230 8.92 8.97 -23.07
CA PRO A 230 9.66 10.21 -23.34
C PRO A 230 9.93 11.03 -22.06
N ARG A 231 11.00 11.84 -22.11
CA ARG A 231 11.42 12.76 -21.01
C ARG A 231 11.89 12.06 -19.74
N GLU A 232 12.55 10.91 -19.87
CA GLU A 232 13.07 10.14 -18.73
C GLU A 232 11.97 9.79 -17.69
N THR A 233 10.75 9.59 -18.14
CA THR A 233 9.66 9.04 -17.33
C THR A 233 9.54 7.54 -17.55
N PHE A 234 8.95 6.83 -16.59
CA PHE A 234 8.59 5.43 -16.74
C PHE A 234 7.24 5.16 -16.07
N THR A 235 6.55 4.15 -16.55
CA THR A 235 5.26 3.77 -15.99
C THR A 235 5.46 2.87 -14.78
N LEU A 236 5.03 3.34 -13.60
CA LEU A 236 4.84 2.49 -12.43
C LEU A 236 3.43 1.91 -12.46
N GLN A 237 3.35 0.59 -12.46
CA GLN A 237 2.06 -0.08 -12.46
C GLN A 237 1.51 -0.17 -11.04
N GLU A 238 0.34 0.40 -10.83
CA GLU A 238 -0.42 0.36 -9.59
C GLU A 238 -1.77 -0.31 -9.89
N ALA A 239 -2.34 -1.03 -8.94
CA ALA A 239 -3.67 -1.61 -9.09
C ALA A 239 -4.54 -1.32 -7.87
N ILE A 240 -5.84 -1.21 -8.12
CA ILE A 240 -6.88 -1.20 -7.09
C ILE A 240 -7.61 -2.54 -7.15
N ILE A 241 -7.80 -3.16 -5.99
CA ILE A 241 -8.56 -4.40 -5.85
C ILE A 241 -9.59 -4.22 -4.73
N ILE A 242 -10.84 -4.52 -5.04
CA ILE A 242 -11.94 -4.59 -4.06
C ILE A 242 -12.39 -6.04 -3.99
N ALA A 243 -12.37 -6.58 -2.80
CA ALA A 243 -12.84 -7.94 -2.53
C ALA A 243 -13.79 -7.95 -1.34
N ARG A 244 -14.65 -8.94 -1.27
CA ARG A 244 -15.66 -9.08 -0.21
C ARG A 244 -15.48 -10.38 0.53
N LYS A 245 -15.61 -10.34 1.86
CA LYS A 245 -15.80 -11.52 2.67
C LYS A 245 -17.23 -12.00 2.49
N PRO A 246 -17.46 -13.22 2.01
CA PRO A 246 -18.82 -13.78 1.91
C PRO A 246 -19.58 -13.80 3.25
N SER A 247 -20.90 -13.96 3.20
CA SER A 247 -21.77 -14.04 4.38
C SER A 247 -21.61 -15.33 5.18
#